data_354c5c4c7fe4d7810ba176dcf1807f45
#
_entry.id   354c5c4c7fe4d7810ba176dcf1807f45
#
_cell.length_a   1.000
_cell.length_b   1.000
_cell.length_c   1.000
_cell.angle_alpha   90.00
_cell.angle_beta   90.00
_cell.angle_gamma   90.00
#
_symmetry.space_group_name_H-M   'P 1'
#
loop_
_entity.id
_entity.type
_entity.pdbx_description
1 polymer ?
#
loop_
_entity_poly.entity_id
_entity_poly.type
_entity_poly.pdbx_seq_one_letter_code
_entity_poly.pdbx_strand_id
1 'polypeptide(L)'
;FFALTAVAQGQAAPAGKASYKFVGAKGCKMCHNTAAQGKQFEIWMASKHSKAYAALASPEAKKVAAEKGIADPQKDEKCLKCHLTAYKAPKEMLATTYSIEDGVSCESCHGPGEKYKDMKIMKDKKLAMENGLIMPDEKTCKSCHNPERPTYKEFKFEEAKKLIAHPKPKAQG
;
A
#
# COMPACT_ATOMS: atom_id res chain seq x y z
N PHE A 1 2.45 -24.48 -38.57
CA PHE A 1 1.74 -23.72 -37.51
C PHE A 1 2.73 -23.45 -36.40
N PHE A 2 3.23 -22.22 -36.31
CA PHE A 2 4.05 -21.77 -35.19
C PHE A 2 3.14 -21.14 -34.15
N ALA A 3 3.06 -21.75 -32.94
CA ALA A 3 2.35 -21.20 -31.81
C ALA A 3 3.25 -20.15 -31.14
N LEU A 4 2.87 -18.88 -31.22
CA LEU A 4 3.49 -17.82 -30.41
C LEU A 4 2.94 -17.93 -28.98
N THR A 5 3.78 -18.37 -28.07
CA THR A 5 3.52 -18.28 -26.62
C THR A 5 3.80 -16.84 -26.18
N ALA A 6 2.74 -16.09 -25.88
CA ALA A 6 2.85 -14.79 -25.24
C ALA A 6 3.32 -14.97 -23.78
N VAL A 7 4.55 -14.57 -23.51
CA VAL A 7 5.10 -14.50 -22.16
C VAL A 7 4.52 -13.24 -21.51
N ALA A 8 3.66 -13.42 -20.51
CA ALA A 8 3.17 -12.33 -19.68
C ALA A 8 4.36 -11.71 -18.93
N GLN A 9 4.72 -10.48 -19.30
CA GLN A 9 5.73 -9.71 -18.58
C GLN A 9 5.12 -9.22 -17.28
N GLY A 10 5.43 -9.92 -16.19
CA GLY A 10 5.23 -9.42 -14.85
C GLY A 10 6.00 -8.12 -14.68
N GLN A 11 5.31 -7.05 -14.25
CA GLN A 11 5.96 -5.78 -13.96
C GLN A 11 6.95 -5.97 -12.82
N ALA A 12 8.22 -6.13 -13.18
CA ALA A 12 9.33 -6.07 -12.24
C ALA A 12 9.37 -4.65 -11.63
N ALA A 13 9.52 -4.58 -10.31
CA ALA A 13 9.88 -3.34 -9.64
C ALA A 13 11.14 -2.77 -10.28
N PRO A 14 11.32 -1.43 -10.36
CA PRO A 14 12.46 -0.82 -11.04
C PRO A 14 13.77 -1.38 -10.50
N ALA A 15 14.55 -1.96 -11.37
CA ALA A 15 15.87 -2.51 -11.07
C ALA A 15 16.79 -1.37 -10.56
N GLY A 16 17.40 -1.55 -9.38
CA GLY A 16 18.51 -0.72 -8.94
C GLY A 16 18.48 -0.18 -7.51
N LYS A 17 17.44 -0.40 -6.69
CA LYS A 17 17.48 -0.07 -5.25
C LYS A 17 17.47 -1.35 -4.42
N ALA A 18 18.32 -1.38 -3.37
CA ALA A 18 18.34 -2.48 -2.42
C ALA A 18 16.92 -2.86 -1.99
N SER A 19 16.64 -4.16 -1.96
CA SER A 19 15.34 -4.68 -1.53
C SER A 19 15.20 -4.47 -0.03
N TYR A 20 14.52 -3.41 0.38
CA TYR A 20 14.22 -3.16 1.80
C TYR A 20 12.98 -3.92 2.25
N LYS A 21 12.96 -4.32 3.53
CA LYS A 21 11.83 -5.04 4.12
C LYS A 21 10.64 -4.12 4.38
N PHE A 22 9.45 -4.69 4.22
CA PHE A 22 8.21 -4.11 4.70
C PHE A 22 8.09 -4.33 6.21
N VAL A 23 7.90 -3.25 6.95
CA VAL A 23 7.89 -3.27 8.43
C VAL A 23 6.49 -3.28 9.03
N GLY A 24 5.44 -3.08 8.22
CA GLY A 24 4.07 -2.98 8.66
C GLY A 24 3.74 -1.64 9.33
N ALA A 25 2.45 -1.35 9.45
CA ALA A 25 1.97 -0.07 9.97
C ALA A 25 2.41 0.20 11.41
N LYS A 26 2.55 -0.85 12.22
CA LYS A 26 3.04 -0.73 13.61
C LYS A 26 4.45 -0.11 13.67
N GLY A 27 5.29 -0.36 12.67
CA GLY A 27 6.63 0.23 12.57
C GLY A 27 6.63 1.75 12.41
N CYS A 28 5.52 2.33 11.91
CA CYS A 28 5.37 3.76 11.69
C CYS A 28 4.67 4.47 12.86
N LYS A 29 3.84 3.74 13.62
CA LYS A 29 2.97 4.25 14.68
C LYS A 29 3.68 5.11 15.70
N MET A 30 4.85 4.68 16.17
CA MET A 30 5.56 5.34 17.28
C MET A 30 5.83 6.83 17.04
N CYS A 31 6.16 7.19 15.79
CA CYS A 31 6.44 8.57 15.42
C CYS A 31 5.21 9.25 14.80
N HIS A 32 4.45 8.54 13.96
CA HIS A 32 3.37 9.09 13.15
C HIS A 32 1.98 9.06 13.81
N ASN A 33 1.91 8.84 15.13
CA ASN A 33 0.67 8.88 15.92
C ASN A 33 0.56 10.12 16.84
N THR A 34 1.53 11.03 16.79
CA THR A 34 1.54 12.22 17.65
C THR A 34 0.91 13.42 16.95
N ALA A 35 0.32 14.34 17.73
CA ALA A 35 -0.22 15.60 17.20
C ALA A 35 0.85 16.43 16.47
N ALA A 36 2.08 16.48 17.02
CA ALA A 36 3.22 17.18 16.44
C ALA A 36 3.63 16.66 15.06
N GLN A 37 3.34 15.40 14.76
CA GLN A 37 3.59 14.81 13.43
C GLN A 37 2.36 14.85 12.52
N GLY A 38 1.15 15.15 13.06
CA GLY A 38 -0.09 15.23 12.26
C GLY A 38 -0.94 13.98 12.30
N LYS A 39 -0.72 13.08 13.26
CA LYS A 39 -1.55 11.89 13.53
C LYS A 39 -1.79 11.01 12.29
N GLN A 40 -0.80 10.87 11.42
CA GLN A 40 -0.92 10.14 10.15
C GLN A 40 -1.43 8.71 10.35
N PHE A 41 -0.97 8.05 11.43
CA PHE A 41 -1.41 6.70 11.75
C PHE A 41 -2.91 6.65 12.11
N GLU A 42 -3.44 7.60 12.88
CA GLU A 42 -4.88 7.67 13.21
C GLU A 42 -5.72 7.92 11.95
N ILE A 43 -5.28 8.84 11.06
CA ILE A 43 -5.96 9.12 9.79
C ILE A 43 -6.02 7.87 8.93
N TRP A 44 -4.90 7.15 8.79
CA TRP A 44 -4.87 5.89 8.06
C TRP A 44 -5.79 4.83 8.71
N MET A 45 -5.75 4.65 10.03
CA MET A 45 -6.60 3.70 10.77
C MET A 45 -8.09 3.96 10.57
N ALA A 46 -8.49 5.22 10.43
CA ALA A 46 -9.87 5.61 10.16
C ALA A 46 -10.28 5.37 8.70
N SER A 47 -9.32 5.20 7.80
CA SER A 47 -9.57 5.05 6.36
C SER A 47 -10.05 3.65 5.97
N LYS A 48 -10.60 3.53 4.76
CA LYS A 48 -10.93 2.24 4.15
C LYS A 48 -9.69 1.41 3.78
N HIS A 49 -8.53 2.04 3.62
CA HIS A 49 -7.29 1.35 3.29
C HIS A 49 -6.83 0.41 4.40
N SER A 50 -6.88 0.85 5.67
CA SER A 50 -6.54 -0.01 6.81
C SER A 50 -7.45 -1.24 6.96
N LYS A 51 -8.64 -1.19 6.39
CA LYS A 51 -9.66 -2.26 6.44
C LYS A 51 -9.72 -3.06 5.15
N ALA A 52 -8.83 -2.79 4.19
CA ALA A 52 -8.95 -3.35 2.84
C ALA A 52 -8.88 -4.88 2.82
N TYR A 53 -7.98 -5.50 3.58
CA TYR A 53 -7.89 -6.96 3.68
C TYR A 53 -9.13 -7.56 4.37
N ALA A 54 -9.53 -7.01 5.51
CA ALA A 54 -10.70 -7.45 6.25
C ALA A 54 -12.00 -7.34 5.42
N ALA A 55 -12.10 -6.31 4.57
CA ALA A 55 -13.25 -6.13 3.69
C ALA A 55 -13.46 -7.30 2.70
N LEU A 56 -12.40 -8.04 2.37
CA LEU A 56 -12.52 -9.23 1.51
C LEU A 56 -13.30 -10.38 2.17
N ALA A 57 -13.43 -10.39 3.50
CA ALA A 57 -14.24 -11.38 4.21
C ALA A 57 -15.74 -11.07 4.20
N SER A 58 -16.14 -9.88 3.76
CA SER A 58 -17.55 -9.45 3.77
C SER A 58 -18.44 -10.27 2.82
N PRO A 59 -19.75 -10.36 3.10
CA PRO A 59 -20.71 -11.00 2.19
C PRO A 59 -20.68 -10.39 0.77
N GLU A 60 -20.52 -9.06 0.67
CA GLU A 60 -20.45 -8.35 -0.60
C GLU A 60 -19.22 -8.74 -1.40
N ALA A 61 -18.05 -8.82 -0.74
CA ALA A 61 -16.82 -9.25 -1.40
C ALA A 61 -16.90 -10.70 -1.86
N LYS A 62 -17.49 -11.59 -1.06
CA LYS A 62 -17.72 -13.00 -1.42
C LYS A 62 -18.67 -13.14 -2.61
N LYS A 63 -19.72 -12.32 -2.68
CA LYS A 63 -20.62 -12.27 -3.84
C LYS A 63 -19.87 -11.87 -5.11
N VAL A 64 -19.12 -10.77 -5.07
CA VAL A 64 -18.30 -10.31 -6.20
C VAL A 64 -17.27 -11.38 -6.60
N ALA A 65 -16.66 -12.05 -5.64
CA ALA A 65 -15.71 -13.13 -5.88
C ALA A 65 -16.36 -14.32 -6.61
N ALA A 66 -17.54 -14.75 -6.15
CA ALA A 66 -18.29 -15.83 -6.77
C ALA A 66 -18.67 -15.53 -8.23
N GLU A 67 -19.10 -14.31 -8.54
CA GLU A 67 -19.39 -13.84 -9.90
C GLU A 67 -18.15 -13.88 -10.82
N LYS A 68 -16.95 -13.88 -10.24
CA LYS A 68 -15.65 -13.96 -10.94
C LYS A 68 -15.02 -15.36 -10.88
N GLY A 69 -15.73 -16.37 -10.33
CA GLY A 69 -15.19 -17.72 -10.16
C GLY A 69 -14.06 -17.81 -9.12
N ILE A 70 -14.03 -16.88 -8.16
CA ILE A 70 -13.02 -16.82 -7.08
C ILE A 70 -13.62 -17.47 -5.84
N ALA A 71 -12.99 -18.54 -5.36
CA ALA A 71 -13.48 -19.31 -4.20
C ALA A 71 -13.30 -18.56 -2.87
N ASP A 72 -12.14 -17.89 -2.69
CA ASP A 72 -11.82 -17.17 -1.46
C ASP A 72 -11.10 -15.86 -1.82
N PRO A 73 -11.77 -14.70 -1.68
CA PRO A 73 -11.16 -13.43 -2.04
C PRO A 73 -9.98 -13.03 -1.13
N GLN A 74 -9.88 -13.58 0.09
CA GLN A 74 -8.73 -13.34 0.97
C GLN A 74 -7.49 -14.17 0.60
N LYS A 75 -7.58 -15.05 -0.39
CA LYS A 75 -6.47 -15.87 -0.88
C LYS A 75 -6.17 -15.67 -2.35
N ASP A 76 -7.10 -15.07 -3.09
CA ASP A 76 -6.96 -14.90 -4.54
C ASP A 76 -6.13 -13.66 -4.89
N GLU A 77 -5.20 -13.85 -5.81
CA GLU A 77 -4.29 -12.79 -6.24
C GLU A 77 -4.98 -11.59 -6.89
N LYS A 78 -6.09 -11.82 -7.59
CA LYS A 78 -6.87 -10.75 -8.23
C LYS A 78 -7.44 -9.76 -7.23
N CYS A 79 -7.66 -10.22 -5.98
CA CYS A 79 -8.12 -9.39 -4.88
C CYS A 79 -6.95 -8.81 -4.10
N LEU A 80 -6.00 -9.68 -3.69
CA LEU A 80 -4.92 -9.32 -2.78
C LEU A 80 -3.98 -8.26 -3.37
N LYS A 81 -3.79 -8.21 -4.69
CA LYS A 81 -2.94 -7.21 -5.36
C LYS A 81 -3.34 -5.76 -5.05
N CYS A 82 -4.62 -5.52 -4.70
CA CYS A 82 -5.15 -4.19 -4.36
C CYS A 82 -5.57 -4.07 -2.89
N HIS A 83 -5.68 -5.17 -2.17
CA HIS A 83 -6.19 -5.20 -0.81
C HIS A 83 -5.12 -5.53 0.25
N LEU A 84 -3.89 -5.77 -0.18
CA LEU A 84 -2.79 -6.14 0.71
C LEU A 84 -1.49 -5.44 0.32
N THR A 85 -0.86 -4.80 1.30
CA THR A 85 0.51 -4.29 1.17
C THR A 85 1.50 -5.44 0.98
N ALA A 86 2.51 -5.24 0.14
CA ALA A 86 3.56 -6.24 -0.11
C ALA A 86 3.03 -7.59 -0.63
N TYR A 87 1.87 -7.59 -1.28
CA TYR A 87 1.36 -8.78 -1.95
C TYR A 87 2.43 -9.36 -2.90
N LYS A 88 2.70 -10.67 -2.81
CA LYS A 88 3.79 -11.38 -3.50
C LYS A 88 5.22 -11.01 -3.08
N ALA A 89 5.43 -10.17 -2.08
CA ALA A 89 6.78 -9.99 -1.55
C ALA A 89 7.27 -11.31 -0.93
N PRO A 90 8.52 -11.71 -1.21
CA PRO A 90 9.12 -12.89 -0.56
C PRO A 90 9.09 -12.74 0.96
N LYS A 91 8.97 -13.86 1.69
CA LYS A 91 8.84 -13.86 3.16
C LYS A 91 10.00 -13.14 3.86
N GLU A 92 11.20 -13.28 3.32
CA GLU A 92 12.40 -12.60 3.81
C GLU A 92 12.36 -11.08 3.68
N MET A 93 11.47 -10.55 2.83
CA MET A 93 11.20 -9.12 2.67
C MET A 93 10.14 -8.60 3.65
N LEU A 94 9.57 -9.44 4.48
CA LEU A 94 8.60 -9.07 5.49
C LEU A 94 9.28 -9.10 6.86
N ALA A 95 9.27 -7.97 7.57
CA ALA A 95 9.75 -7.91 8.94
C ALA A 95 8.78 -8.65 9.89
N THR A 96 9.24 -9.01 11.08
CA THR A 96 8.41 -9.68 12.10
C THR A 96 7.21 -8.83 12.56
N THR A 97 7.27 -7.52 12.37
CA THR A 97 6.20 -6.56 12.69
C THR A 97 5.18 -6.37 11.57
N TYR A 98 5.44 -6.93 10.37
CA TYR A 98 4.50 -6.90 9.26
C TYR A 98 3.25 -7.71 9.58
N SER A 99 2.08 -7.22 9.19
CA SER A 99 0.80 -7.93 9.34
C SER A 99 -0.06 -7.77 8.08
N ILE A 100 -0.65 -8.87 7.62
CA ILE A 100 -1.65 -8.83 6.54
C ILE A 100 -2.93 -8.09 6.96
N GLU A 101 -3.22 -8.06 8.25
CA GLU A 101 -4.38 -7.36 8.81
C GLU A 101 -4.29 -5.83 8.63
N ASP A 102 -3.09 -5.30 8.37
CA ASP A 102 -2.89 -3.88 8.07
C ASP A 102 -3.49 -3.48 6.70
N GLY A 103 -3.90 -4.46 5.86
CA GLY A 103 -4.50 -4.21 4.56
C GLY A 103 -3.59 -3.38 3.65
N VAL A 104 -4.12 -2.28 3.12
CA VAL A 104 -3.33 -1.29 2.36
C VAL A 104 -2.73 -0.30 3.35
N SER A 105 -1.50 -0.59 3.79
CA SER A 105 -0.81 0.17 4.82
C SER A 105 0.01 1.34 4.27
N CYS A 106 0.71 2.02 5.17
CA CYS A 106 1.60 3.14 4.84
C CYS A 106 2.57 2.81 3.69
N GLU A 107 3.12 1.61 3.71
CA GLU A 107 4.14 1.16 2.77
C GLU A 107 3.61 0.84 1.36
N SER A 108 2.30 0.69 1.18
CA SER A 108 1.70 0.62 -0.16
C SER A 108 1.87 1.91 -0.95
N CYS A 109 1.91 3.04 -0.24
CA CYS A 109 2.07 4.37 -0.84
C CYS A 109 3.51 4.89 -0.71
N HIS A 110 4.17 4.59 0.42
CA HIS A 110 5.46 5.16 0.79
C HIS A 110 6.66 4.23 0.55
N GLY A 111 6.44 3.01 0.06
CA GLY A 111 7.49 2.00 -0.13
C GLY A 111 7.96 1.34 1.17
N PRO A 112 8.84 0.31 1.09
CA PRO A 112 9.28 -0.48 2.23
C PRO A 112 10.11 0.34 3.22
N GLY A 113 9.68 0.34 4.49
CA GLY A 113 10.13 1.25 5.53
C GLY A 113 11.42 0.89 6.25
N GLU A 114 12.03 -0.26 5.97
CA GLU A 114 13.15 -0.78 6.76
C GLU A 114 14.25 0.26 7.03
N LYS A 115 14.63 1.04 6.04
CA LYS A 115 15.71 2.03 6.15
C LYS A 115 15.20 3.40 6.52
N TYR A 116 14.24 3.94 5.75
CA TYR A 116 13.82 5.31 5.96
C TYR A 116 13.03 5.54 7.27
N LYS A 117 12.55 4.49 7.96
CA LYS A 117 11.96 4.64 9.29
C LYS A 117 12.93 5.08 10.38
N ASP A 118 14.25 4.95 10.15
CA ASP A 118 15.26 5.48 11.08
C ASP A 118 15.08 6.99 11.23
N MET A 119 15.09 7.46 12.48
CA MET A 119 14.80 8.87 12.79
C MET A 119 15.83 9.83 12.19
N LYS A 120 17.09 9.42 12.04
CA LYS A 120 18.14 10.24 11.44
C LYS A 120 17.91 10.40 9.93
N ILE A 121 17.42 9.32 9.28
CA ILE A 121 17.10 9.31 7.86
C ILE A 121 15.79 10.07 7.61
N MET A 122 14.73 9.79 8.40
CA MET A 122 13.39 10.36 8.19
C MET A 122 13.32 11.88 8.39
N LYS A 123 14.23 12.47 9.17
CA LYS A 123 14.31 13.94 9.37
C LYS A 123 14.73 14.70 8.12
N ASP A 124 15.46 14.05 7.22
CA ASP A 124 15.87 14.59 5.93
C ASP A 124 15.09 13.92 4.82
N LYS A 125 14.20 14.68 4.16
CA LYS A 125 13.34 14.17 3.08
C LYS A 125 14.14 13.58 1.93
N LYS A 126 15.24 14.22 1.54
CA LYS A 126 16.10 13.77 0.43
C LYS A 126 16.74 12.44 0.80
N LEU A 127 17.34 12.38 1.98
CA LEU A 127 17.95 11.15 2.49
C LEU A 127 16.93 10.02 2.63
N ALA A 128 15.71 10.31 3.10
CA ALA A 128 14.64 9.32 3.19
C ALA A 128 14.26 8.76 1.81
N MET A 129 14.16 9.62 0.79
CA MET A 129 13.87 9.18 -0.59
C MET A 129 15.02 8.35 -1.18
N GLU A 130 16.27 8.68 -0.89
CA GLU A 130 17.44 7.88 -1.28
C GLU A 130 17.43 6.50 -0.59
N ASN A 131 16.79 6.39 0.56
CA ASN A 131 16.63 5.16 1.34
C ASN A 131 15.26 4.47 1.16
N GLY A 132 14.56 4.75 0.06
CA GLY A 132 13.37 4.00 -0.34
C GLY A 132 12.02 4.65 -0.06
N LEU A 133 12.00 5.85 0.59
CA LEU A 133 10.75 6.58 0.76
C LEU A 133 10.20 7.02 -0.60
N ILE A 134 8.95 6.69 -0.87
CA ILE A 134 8.19 7.14 -2.04
C ILE A 134 7.23 8.25 -1.60
N MET A 135 7.18 9.32 -2.37
CA MET A 135 6.12 10.32 -2.25
C MET A 135 5.02 9.94 -3.22
N PRO A 136 3.83 9.52 -2.73
CA PRO A 136 2.79 9.01 -3.59
C PRO A 136 2.23 10.09 -4.51
N ASP A 137 1.96 9.70 -5.74
CA ASP A 137 1.35 10.50 -6.80
C ASP A 137 0.06 9.84 -7.33
N GLU A 138 -0.53 10.40 -8.37
CA GLU A 138 -1.71 9.85 -9.02
C GLU A 138 -1.44 8.44 -9.58
N LYS A 139 -0.24 8.16 -10.11
CA LYS A 139 0.13 6.85 -10.63
C LYS A 139 0.13 5.80 -9.52
N THR A 140 0.62 6.16 -8.35
CA THR A 140 0.58 5.31 -7.15
C THR A 140 -0.86 4.92 -6.82
N CYS A 141 -1.78 5.87 -6.81
CA CYS A 141 -3.21 5.59 -6.54
C CYS A 141 -3.84 4.72 -7.63
N LYS A 142 -3.59 5.04 -8.89
CA LYS A 142 -4.14 4.32 -10.06
C LYS A 142 -3.60 2.90 -10.21
N SER A 143 -2.54 2.50 -9.52
CA SER A 143 -2.09 1.10 -9.51
C SER A 143 -3.18 0.15 -8.99
N CYS A 144 -4.06 0.64 -8.09
CA CYS A 144 -5.20 -0.12 -7.55
C CYS A 144 -6.55 0.49 -7.96
N HIS A 145 -6.64 1.83 -8.10
CA HIS A 145 -7.88 2.52 -8.48
C HIS A 145 -7.98 2.65 -10.01
N ASN A 146 -8.16 1.53 -10.70
CA ASN A 146 -8.20 1.42 -12.16
C ASN A 146 -9.36 0.52 -12.63
N PRO A 147 -9.68 0.48 -13.94
CA PRO A 147 -10.81 -0.28 -14.49
C PRO A 147 -10.75 -1.81 -14.31
N GLU A 148 -9.61 -2.38 -13.92
CA GLU A 148 -9.51 -3.82 -13.63
C GLU A 148 -10.28 -4.23 -12.37
N ARG A 149 -10.67 -3.25 -11.53
CA ARG A 149 -11.46 -3.53 -10.32
C ARG A 149 -12.86 -3.98 -10.68
N PRO A 150 -13.39 -5.06 -10.06
CA PRO A 150 -14.76 -5.52 -10.31
C PRO A 150 -15.83 -4.46 -10.02
N THR A 151 -15.56 -3.56 -9.07
CA THR A 151 -16.47 -2.51 -8.61
C THR A 151 -15.91 -1.11 -8.95
N TYR A 152 -15.22 -1.00 -10.10
CA TYR A 152 -14.62 0.27 -10.50
C TYR A 152 -15.67 1.37 -10.67
N LYS A 153 -15.31 2.52 -10.12
CA LYS A 153 -15.95 3.82 -10.43
C LYS A 153 -14.84 4.76 -10.86
N GLU A 154 -15.15 5.73 -11.71
CA GLU A 154 -14.18 6.74 -12.14
C GLU A 154 -13.41 7.31 -10.94
N PHE A 155 -12.07 7.24 -11.03
CA PHE A 155 -11.20 7.69 -9.96
C PHE A 155 -10.75 9.12 -10.20
N LYS A 156 -11.25 10.03 -9.36
CA LYS A 156 -10.91 11.45 -9.37
C LYS A 156 -9.83 11.71 -8.33
N PHE A 157 -8.58 11.79 -8.78
CA PHE A 157 -7.41 11.86 -7.92
C PHE A 157 -7.47 13.00 -6.90
N GLU A 158 -7.78 14.24 -7.35
CA GLU A 158 -7.77 15.40 -6.45
C GLU A 158 -8.88 15.36 -5.37
N GLU A 159 -10.00 14.70 -5.65
CA GLU A 159 -11.05 14.47 -4.66
C GLU A 159 -10.65 13.35 -3.69
N ALA A 160 -10.17 12.21 -4.22
CA ALA A 160 -9.77 11.05 -3.42
C ALA A 160 -8.58 11.35 -2.50
N LYS A 161 -7.61 12.10 -3.00
CA LYS A 161 -6.44 12.55 -2.25
C LYS A 161 -6.82 13.30 -0.97
N LYS A 162 -7.84 14.16 -1.02
CA LYS A 162 -8.31 14.92 0.16
C LYS A 162 -8.79 14.01 1.30
N LEU A 163 -9.32 12.83 0.97
CA LEU A 163 -9.84 11.88 1.95
C LEU A 163 -8.76 11.10 2.70
N ILE A 164 -7.55 11.04 2.16
CA ILE A 164 -6.45 10.26 2.74
C ILE A 164 -5.21 11.12 3.04
N ALA A 165 -5.21 12.38 2.64
CA ALA A 165 -4.09 13.28 2.90
C ALA A 165 -3.87 13.45 4.42
N HIS A 166 -2.62 13.32 4.83
CA HIS A 166 -2.19 13.45 6.22
C HIS A 166 -0.88 14.28 6.28
N PRO A 167 -0.97 15.57 5.94
CA PRO A 167 0.21 16.43 5.90
C PRO A 167 0.85 16.57 7.28
N LYS A 168 2.17 16.77 7.31
CA LYS A 168 2.84 17.19 8.52
C LYS A 168 2.33 18.57 8.91
N PRO A 169 2.03 18.84 10.20
CA PRO A 169 1.66 20.17 10.65
C PRO A 169 2.75 21.18 10.26
N LYS A 170 2.33 22.39 9.92
CA LYS A 170 3.27 23.48 9.77
C LYS A 170 3.95 23.72 11.12
N ALA A 171 5.26 23.96 11.13
CA ALA A 171 5.93 24.41 12.33
C ALA A 171 5.20 25.67 12.82
N GLN A 172 4.77 25.67 14.07
CA GLN A 172 4.32 26.91 14.70
C GLN A 172 5.59 27.75 14.86
N GLY A 173 5.63 28.86 14.14
CA GLY A 173 6.70 29.85 14.24
C GLY A 173 6.74 30.53 15.61
#